data_0f55ae47174aaf5fa507f45781c59199
#
_entry.id   0f55ae47174aaf5fa507f45781c59199
#
_cell.length_a   1.000
_cell.length_b   1.000
_cell.length_c   1.000
_cell.angle_alpha   90.00
_cell.angle_beta   90.00
_cell.angle_gamma   90.00
#
_symmetry.space_group_name_H-M   'P 1'
#
loop_
_entity.id
_entity.type
_entity.pdbx_description
1 polymer ?
#
loop_
_entity_poly.entity_id
_entity_poly.type
_entity_poly.pdbx_seq_one_letter_code
_entity_poly.pdbx_strand_id
1 'polypeptide(L)'
;MKKKQNLLLLVLAVLFVSLFSGSTAVSAASFPRLEIARTGEIVSKKNNLYYRYSKRNYARNKYLRIKGKNYYFDNSGKAWYGMHTIHGRKYYFGVRSEGYMYRDRLFRYNKNYYYVNKKGILITGGWYTLPSGKRYYFDSSGKAYTGKKKINKTTYYFEKDGALNHSGLYYDLASDCAILINADTGKVLYAKNENMRHANASTTKIMTCILALENSKMNETVNFSARAAAQEPTKLYARTGEKFYMRDMLYSLMLPQWQSQNI
;
A
#
# COMPACT_ATOMS: atom_id res chain seq x y z
N MET A 1 -6.76 -10.26 -56.08
CA MET A 1 -7.58 -10.93 -55.04
C MET A 1 -7.49 -10.31 -53.63
N LYS A 2 -6.43 -9.68 -53.21
CA LYS A 2 -6.30 -9.08 -51.84
C LYS A 2 -7.15 -7.83 -51.57
N LYS A 3 -7.52 -7.04 -52.58
CA LYS A 3 -8.37 -5.82 -52.38
C LYS A 3 -9.85 -6.12 -52.10
N LYS A 4 -10.41 -7.25 -52.51
CA LYS A 4 -11.80 -7.63 -52.25
C LYS A 4 -12.02 -8.19 -50.84
N GLN A 5 -11.01 -8.78 -50.22
CA GLN A 5 -11.09 -9.31 -48.85
C GLN A 5 -11.12 -8.19 -47.80
N ASN A 6 -10.38 -7.09 -48.01
CA ASN A 6 -10.36 -5.97 -47.05
C ASN A 6 -11.66 -5.15 -47.06
N LEU A 7 -12.37 -5.13 -48.19
CA LEU A 7 -13.68 -4.45 -48.31
C LEU A 7 -14.78 -5.24 -47.60
N LEU A 8 -14.73 -6.59 -47.65
CA LEU A 8 -15.69 -7.46 -46.96
C LEU A 8 -15.56 -7.41 -45.45
N LEU A 9 -14.32 -7.29 -44.93
CA LEU A 9 -14.03 -7.13 -43.48
C LEU A 9 -14.51 -5.76 -42.96
N LEU A 10 -14.42 -4.70 -43.77
CA LEU A 10 -14.87 -3.36 -43.38
C LEU A 10 -16.41 -3.28 -43.35
N VAL A 11 -17.09 -3.94 -44.26
CA VAL A 11 -18.58 -4.00 -44.30
C VAL A 11 -19.15 -4.85 -43.15
N LEU A 12 -18.45 -5.94 -42.75
CA LEU A 12 -18.83 -6.74 -41.57
C LEU A 12 -18.62 -5.99 -40.26
N ALA A 13 -17.56 -5.15 -40.17
CA ALA A 13 -17.32 -4.31 -38.97
C ALA A 13 -18.37 -3.20 -38.80
N VAL A 14 -18.88 -2.63 -39.93
CA VAL A 14 -19.93 -1.60 -39.91
C VAL A 14 -21.31 -2.21 -39.65
N LEU A 15 -21.59 -3.44 -40.11
CA LEU A 15 -22.84 -4.14 -39.82
C LEU A 15 -22.95 -4.67 -38.37
N PHE A 16 -21.82 -4.93 -37.70
CA PHE A 16 -21.85 -5.34 -36.28
C PHE A 16 -22.09 -4.17 -35.30
N VAL A 17 -21.88 -2.92 -35.75
CA VAL A 17 -22.17 -1.71 -34.94
C VAL A 17 -23.64 -1.32 -34.99
N SER A 18 -24.39 -1.76 -36.01
CA SER A 18 -25.80 -1.39 -36.21
C SER A 18 -26.84 -2.35 -35.59
N LEU A 19 -26.42 -3.49 -35.03
CA LEU A 19 -27.34 -4.48 -34.45
C LEU A 19 -27.45 -4.44 -32.91
N PHE A 20 -26.77 -3.48 -32.24
CA PHE A 20 -26.86 -3.28 -30.79
C PHE A 20 -27.48 -1.90 -30.40
N SER A 21 -28.26 -1.28 -31.25
CA SER A 21 -28.97 -0.04 -30.92
C SER A 21 -30.46 -0.29 -30.58
N GLY A 22 -30.66 -1.22 -29.65
CA GLY A 22 -31.97 -1.50 -29.05
C GLY A 22 -31.96 -1.36 -27.53
N SER A 23 -31.12 -0.48 -26.95
CA SER A 23 -31.28 -0.02 -25.57
C SER A 23 -31.97 1.34 -25.62
N THR A 24 -33.20 1.41 -25.13
CA THR A 24 -33.85 2.68 -24.76
C THR A 24 -32.83 3.51 -24.01
N ALA A 25 -32.34 4.57 -24.67
CA ALA A 25 -31.52 5.58 -23.99
C ALA A 25 -32.42 6.21 -22.93
N VAL A 26 -32.37 5.69 -21.71
CA VAL A 26 -32.76 6.47 -20.55
C VAL A 26 -31.89 7.71 -20.65
N SER A 27 -32.51 8.85 -20.94
CA SER A 27 -31.90 10.17 -20.93
C SER A 27 -31.07 10.26 -19.63
N ALA A 28 -29.77 10.14 -19.78
CA ALA A 28 -28.87 10.31 -18.63
C ALA A 28 -29.05 11.76 -18.20
N ALA A 29 -29.85 11.98 -17.17
CA ALA A 29 -29.97 13.28 -16.54
C ALA A 29 -28.56 13.81 -16.32
N SER A 30 -28.21 14.93 -16.96
CA SER A 30 -26.85 15.46 -16.92
C SER A 30 -26.46 15.68 -15.45
N PHE A 31 -25.34 15.08 -15.04
CA PHE A 31 -24.85 15.28 -13.67
C PHE A 31 -24.68 16.79 -13.44
N PRO A 32 -25.22 17.38 -12.36
CA PRO A 32 -25.26 18.82 -12.17
C PRO A 32 -23.87 19.43 -12.10
N ARG A 33 -23.76 20.67 -12.57
CA ARG A 33 -22.52 21.46 -12.48
C ARG A 33 -22.14 21.68 -11.02
N LEU A 34 -20.81 21.65 -10.73
CA LEU A 34 -20.29 21.95 -9.40
C LEU A 34 -20.54 23.43 -9.04
N GLU A 35 -21.24 23.64 -7.94
CA GLU A 35 -21.51 24.96 -7.38
C GLU A 35 -20.71 25.16 -6.07
N ILE A 36 -20.23 26.38 -5.80
CA ILE A 36 -19.57 26.70 -4.52
C ILE A 36 -20.66 27.11 -3.52
N ALA A 37 -20.79 26.36 -2.45
CA ALA A 37 -21.71 26.70 -1.37
C ALA A 37 -21.13 27.85 -0.53
N ARG A 38 -21.84 28.98 -0.52
CA ARG A 38 -21.43 30.19 0.22
C ARG A 38 -22.12 30.33 1.57
N THR A 39 -23.34 29.81 1.69
CA THR A 39 -24.18 29.91 2.90
C THR A 39 -24.77 28.54 3.21
N GLY A 40 -25.06 28.28 4.48
CA GLY A 40 -25.64 27.01 4.91
C GLY A 40 -24.64 26.09 5.62
N GLU A 41 -25.13 24.91 6.01
CA GLU A 41 -24.38 23.96 6.82
C GLU A 41 -24.71 22.51 6.47
N ILE A 42 -23.78 21.59 6.74
CA ILE A 42 -24.04 20.15 6.69
C ILE A 42 -24.72 19.75 8.00
N VAL A 43 -25.87 19.09 7.89
CA VAL A 43 -26.62 18.56 9.03
C VAL A 43 -26.81 17.05 8.88
N SER A 44 -26.73 16.32 10.00
CA SER A 44 -26.97 14.88 10.03
C SER A 44 -28.37 14.58 10.55
N LYS A 45 -29.13 13.73 9.84
CA LYS A 45 -30.43 13.23 10.28
C LYS A 45 -30.54 11.74 9.95
N LYS A 46 -30.87 10.90 10.93
CA LYS A 46 -31.02 9.45 10.77
C LYS A 46 -29.86 8.83 9.97
N ASN A 47 -28.63 9.15 10.39
CA ASN A 47 -27.36 8.70 9.77
C ASN A 47 -27.16 9.10 8.28
N ASN A 48 -27.88 10.10 7.77
CA ASN A 48 -27.63 10.68 6.46
C ASN A 48 -27.24 12.15 6.60
N LEU A 49 -26.38 12.61 5.68
CA LEU A 49 -25.96 14.00 5.61
C LEU A 49 -26.85 14.76 4.61
N TYR A 50 -27.17 16.00 4.96
CA TYR A 50 -27.92 16.96 4.18
C TYR A 50 -27.18 18.28 4.18
N TYR A 51 -27.34 19.10 3.14
CA TYR A 51 -26.91 20.49 3.17
C TYR A 51 -28.12 21.40 3.32
N ARG A 52 -28.16 22.19 4.41
CA ARG A 52 -29.25 23.07 4.76
C ARG A 52 -28.88 24.53 4.51
N TYR A 53 -29.61 25.20 3.64
CA TYR A 53 -29.49 26.65 3.40
C TYR A 53 -30.22 27.47 4.46
N SER A 54 -31.41 27.01 4.91
CA SER A 54 -32.25 27.64 5.94
C SER A 54 -33.11 26.58 6.62
N LYS A 55 -33.94 26.99 7.62
CA LYS A 55 -34.73 26.08 8.47
C LYS A 55 -35.50 24.97 7.71
N ARG A 56 -36.00 25.25 6.49
CA ARG A 56 -36.78 24.29 5.68
C ARG A 56 -36.22 24.09 4.27
N ASN A 57 -35.09 24.71 3.91
CA ASN A 57 -34.52 24.66 2.57
C ASN A 57 -33.24 23.82 2.54
N TYR A 58 -33.29 22.71 1.81
CA TYR A 58 -32.19 21.75 1.67
C TYR A 58 -31.73 21.63 0.21
N ALA A 59 -30.43 21.41 -0.01
CA ALA A 59 -29.91 21.07 -1.30
C ALA A 59 -30.52 19.76 -1.81
N ARG A 60 -31.02 19.76 -3.05
CA ARG A 60 -31.56 18.60 -3.75
C ARG A 60 -31.04 18.59 -5.18
N ASN A 61 -30.62 17.45 -5.68
CA ASN A 61 -30.01 17.30 -6.98
C ASN A 61 -28.90 18.35 -7.24
N LYS A 62 -28.03 18.53 -6.26
CA LYS A 62 -26.96 19.54 -6.26
C LYS A 62 -25.60 18.93 -6.04
N TYR A 63 -24.64 19.37 -6.86
CA TYR A 63 -23.21 19.04 -6.68
C TYR A 63 -22.50 20.28 -6.12
N LEU A 64 -22.13 20.21 -4.82
CA LEU A 64 -21.66 21.35 -4.07
C LEU A 64 -20.21 21.18 -3.59
N ARG A 65 -19.42 22.26 -3.66
CA ARG A 65 -18.17 22.38 -2.94
C ARG A 65 -18.39 23.12 -1.62
N ILE A 66 -18.18 22.40 -0.52
CA ILE A 66 -18.40 22.90 0.85
C ILE A 66 -17.08 22.76 1.59
N LYS A 67 -16.49 23.88 2.04
CA LYS A 67 -15.19 23.90 2.76
C LYS A 67 -14.11 23.05 2.04
N GLY A 68 -13.98 23.21 0.71
CA GLY A 68 -12.99 22.52 -0.12
C GLY A 68 -13.32 21.07 -0.52
N LYS A 69 -14.36 20.45 0.06
CA LYS A 69 -14.81 19.09 -0.24
C LYS A 69 -16.02 19.11 -1.17
N ASN A 70 -16.10 18.14 -2.10
CA ASN A 70 -17.18 18.05 -3.06
C ASN A 70 -18.22 17.01 -2.61
N TYR A 71 -19.49 17.42 -2.56
CA TYR A 71 -20.64 16.61 -2.14
C TYR A 71 -21.67 16.58 -3.26
N TYR A 72 -22.33 15.46 -3.44
CA TYR A 72 -23.54 15.41 -4.24
C TYR A 72 -24.74 15.07 -3.34
N PHE A 73 -25.79 15.88 -3.42
CA PHE A 73 -27.06 15.69 -2.74
C PHE A 73 -28.11 15.25 -3.75
N ASP A 74 -28.71 14.10 -3.53
CA ASP A 74 -29.71 13.51 -4.42
C ASP A 74 -31.06 14.26 -4.39
N ASN A 75 -32.05 13.75 -5.13
CA ASN A 75 -33.39 14.34 -5.18
C ASN A 75 -34.10 14.35 -3.80
N SER A 76 -33.73 13.43 -2.90
CA SER A 76 -34.24 13.41 -1.53
C SER A 76 -33.47 14.36 -0.60
N GLY A 77 -32.41 14.98 -1.09
CA GLY A 77 -31.48 15.86 -0.38
C GLY A 77 -30.42 15.12 0.44
N LYS A 78 -30.28 13.80 0.31
CA LYS A 78 -29.26 13.01 0.98
C LYS A 78 -27.94 13.12 0.26
N ALA A 79 -26.85 13.29 1.01
CA ALA A 79 -25.50 13.20 0.44
C ALA A 79 -25.22 11.77 -0.04
N TRP A 80 -24.60 11.63 -1.18
CA TRP A 80 -24.07 10.35 -1.65
C TRP A 80 -22.93 9.87 -0.74
N TYR A 81 -22.80 8.56 -0.64
CA TYR A 81 -21.67 7.86 -0.01
C TYR A 81 -21.38 6.56 -0.76
N GLY A 82 -20.18 6.02 -0.63
CA GLY A 82 -19.78 4.80 -1.35
C GLY A 82 -19.45 5.04 -2.82
N MET A 83 -19.53 3.97 -3.63
CA MET A 83 -19.23 4.01 -5.05
C MET A 83 -20.43 4.48 -5.88
N HIS A 84 -20.17 5.42 -6.78
CA HIS A 84 -21.16 5.90 -7.75
C HIS A 84 -20.54 6.02 -9.14
N THR A 85 -21.36 5.76 -10.18
CA THR A 85 -20.95 5.93 -11.59
C THR A 85 -21.60 7.18 -12.16
N ILE A 86 -20.77 8.07 -12.72
CA ILE A 86 -21.19 9.32 -13.34
C ILE A 86 -20.59 9.33 -14.75
N HIS A 87 -21.39 9.39 -15.79
CA HIS A 87 -20.96 9.36 -17.19
C HIS A 87 -19.92 8.25 -17.48
N GLY A 88 -20.22 7.02 -17.05
CA GLY A 88 -19.36 5.85 -17.25
C GLY A 88 -18.10 5.79 -16.39
N ARG A 89 -17.83 6.80 -15.56
CA ARG A 89 -16.68 6.85 -14.66
C ARG A 89 -17.11 6.61 -13.22
N LYS A 90 -16.32 5.82 -12.48
CA LYS A 90 -16.58 5.51 -11.06
C LYS A 90 -15.92 6.54 -10.14
N TYR A 91 -16.64 6.92 -9.10
CA TYR A 91 -16.22 7.85 -8.04
C TYR A 91 -16.54 7.26 -6.68
N TYR A 92 -15.84 7.69 -5.63
CA TYR A 92 -16.12 7.28 -4.27
C TYR A 92 -16.39 8.50 -3.38
N PHE A 93 -17.55 8.50 -2.72
CA PHE A 93 -18.03 9.61 -1.88
C PHE A 93 -17.81 9.35 -0.38
N GLY A 94 -16.74 8.67 -0.03
CA GLY A 94 -16.41 8.35 1.34
C GLY A 94 -17.40 7.40 2.01
N VAL A 95 -17.29 7.27 3.33
CA VAL A 95 -18.26 6.53 4.15
C VAL A 95 -19.47 7.42 4.44
N ARG A 96 -20.55 6.82 4.94
CA ARG A 96 -21.83 7.53 5.19
C ARG A 96 -21.69 8.79 6.07
N SER A 97 -20.80 8.78 7.04
CA SER A 97 -20.53 9.92 7.93
C SER A 97 -19.70 11.03 7.26
N GLU A 98 -19.07 10.77 6.11
CA GLU A 98 -18.25 11.74 5.39
C GLU A 98 -19.00 12.34 4.19
N GLY A 99 -19.57 11.51 3.31
CA GLY A 99 -20.42 11.88 2.18
C GLY A 99 -19.75 12.81 1.15
N TYR A 100 -18.43 12.94 1.13
CA TYR A 100 -17.72 13.77 0.16
C TYR A 100 -16.86 12.92 -0.79
N MET A 101 -16.70 13.40 -2.01
CA MET A 101 -15.93 12.73 -3.05
C MET A 101 -14.44 12.70 -2.70
N TYR A 102 -13.86 11.52 -2.65
CA TYR A 102 -12.43 11.33 -2.47
C TYR A 102 -11.65 11.76 -3.71
N ARG A 103 -10.45 12.29 -3.50
CA ARG A 103 -9.52 12.72 -4.56
C ARG A 103 -8.11 12.41 -4.13
N ASP A 104 -7.29 11.96 -5.09
CA ASP A 104 -5.87 11.63 -4.89
C ASP A 104 -5.63 10.78 -3.62
N ARG A 105 -6.38 9.70 -3.49
CA ARG A 105 -6.44 8.94 -2.25
C ARG A 105 -6.55 7.44 -2.49
N LEU A 106 -5.66 6.68 -1.83
CA LEU A 106 -5.82 5.25 -1.60
C LEU A 106 -6.79 5.07 -0.42
N PHE A 107 -7.75 4.16 -0.54
CA PHE A 107 -8.73 3.90 0.52
C PHE A 107 -9.17 2.43 0.52
N ARG A 108 -9.68 1.98 1.66
CA ARG A 108 -10.21 0.64 1.82
C ARG A 108 -11.74 0.67 1.79
N TYR A 109 -12.33 -0.20 0.94
CA TYR A 109 -13.77 -0.36 0.84
C TYR A 109 -14.09 -1.85 0.63
N ASN A 110 -15.04 -2.41 1.39
CA ASN A 110 -15.39 -3.84 1.34
C ASN A 110 -14.16 -4.76 1.34
N LYS A 111 -13.27 -4.56 2.30
CA LYS A 111 -12.01 -5.31 2.51
C LYS A 111 -10.95 -5.17 1.40
N ASN A 112 -11.22 -4.47 0.30
CA ASN A 112 -10.29 -4.26 -0.81
C ASN A 112 -9.75 -2.83 -0.81
N TYR A 113 -8.58 -2.62 -1.42
CA TYR A 113 -7.99 -1.30 -1.62
C TYR A 113 -8.33 -0.78 -3.01
N TYR A 114 -8.57 0.52 -3.08
CA TYR A 114 -8.93 1.28 -4.29
C TYR A 114 -8.19 2.59 -4.28
N TYR A 115 -7.97 3.16 -5.47
CA TYR A 115 -7.40 4.49 -5.60
C TYR A 115 -8.25 5.36 -6.53
N VAL A 116 -8.48 6.60 -6.09
CA VAL A 116 -9.06 7.67 -6.92
C VAL A 116 -8.01 8.73 -7.21
N ASN A 117 -7.93 9.16 -8.47
CA ASN A 117 -6.95 10.16 -8.90
C ASN A 117 -7.32 11.59 -8.44
N LYS A 118 -6.52 12.58 -8.82
CA LYS A 118 -6.76 14.02 -8.50
C LYS A 118 -8.11 14.53 -9.00
N LYS A 119 -8.69 13.93 -10.04
CA LYS A 119 -10.05 14.25 -10.54
C LYS A 119 -11.14 13.51 -9.78
N GLY A 120 -10.81 12.61 -8.84
CA GLY A 120 -11.73 11.76 -8.08
C GLY A 120 -12.17 10.50 -8.84
N ILE A 121 -11.61 10.23 -10.02
CA ILE A 121 -11.96 9.08 -10.85
C ILE A 121 -11.23 7.85 -10.30
N LEU A 122 -11.98 6.75 -10.12
CA LEU A 122 -11.44 5.46 -9.72
C LEU A 122 -10.48 4.93 -10.78
N ILE A 123 -9.29 4.53 -10.38
CA ILE A 123 -8.33 3.85 -11.25
C ILE A 123 -8.75 2.39 -11.40
N THR A 124 -8.80 1.93 -12.64
CA THR A 124 -9.19 0.57 -13.02
C THR A 124 -8.26 0.03 -14.10
N GLY A 125 -8.08 -1.30 -14.13
CA GLY A 125 -7.45 -2.03 -15.23
C GLY A 125 -5.99 -1.66 -15.50
N GLY A 126 -5.04 -2.23 -14.75
CA GLY A 126 -3.63 -2.12 -15.06
C GLY A 126 -2.75 -1.51 -13.98
N TRP A 127 -1.52 -1.22 -14.37
CA TRP A 127 -0.50 -0.64 -13.51
C TRP A 127 -0.74 0.85 -13.25
N TYR A 128 -0.53 1.25 -12.02
CA TYR A 128 -0.60 2.66 -11.62
C TYR A 128 0.43 2.96 -10.51
N THR A 129 1.17 4.06 -10.67
CA THR A 129 2.11 4.54 -9.66
C THR A 129 1.47 5.73 -8.95
N LEU A 130 1.34 5.64 -7.63
CA LEU A 130 0.81 6.72 -6.81
C LEU A 130 1.81 7.87 -6.71
N PRO A 131 1.38 9.08 -6.34
CA PRO A 131 2.29 10.21 -6.08
C PRO A 131 3.37 9.91 -5.02
N SER A 132 3.11 8.95 -4.12
CA SER A 132 4.09 8.45 -3.14
C SER A 132 5.22 7.60 -3.73
N GLY A 133 5.20 7.32 -5.04
CA GLY A 133 6.12 6.39 -5.70
C GLY A 133 5.72 4.91 -5.60
N LYS A 134 4.80 4.54 -4.73
CA LYS A 134 4.32 3.15 -4.62
C LYS A 134 3.55 2.75 -5.87
N ARG A 135 3.83 1.54 -6.39
CA ARG A 135 3.22 1.00 -7.60
C ARG A 135 2.16 -0.05 -7.25
N TYR A 136 1.03 -0.03 -7.95
CA TYR A 136 -0.11 -0.92 -7.76
C TYR A 136 -0.54 -1.51 -9.09
N TYR A 137 -1.26 -2.63 -9.04
CA TYR A 137 -2.03 -3.15 -10.16
C TYR A 137 -3.50 -3.24 -9.77
N PHE A 138 -4.35 -2.53 -10.49
CA PHE A 138 -5.80 -2.55 -10.27
C PHE A 138 -6.48 -3.45 -11.31
N ASP A 139 -7.44 -4.25 -10.88
CA ASP A 139 -8.28 -5.02 -11.79
C ASP A 139 -9.30 -4.12 -12.53
N SER A 140 -10.10 -4.71 -13.43
CA SER A 140 -11.12 -3.99 -14.18
C SER A 140 -12.21 -3.38 -13.28
N SER A 141 -12.41 -3.89 -12.08
CA SER A 141 -13.32 -3.33 -11.08
C SER A 141 -12.71 -2.21 -10.25
N GLY A 142 -11.39 -2.02 -10.32
CA GLY A 142 -10.61 -1.05 -9.55
C GLY A 142 -10.06 -1.58 -8.22
N LYS A 143 -10.14 -2.88 -7.95
CA LYS A 143 -9.54 -3.48 -6.76
C LYS A 143 -8.03 -3.63 -6.96
N ALA A 144 -7.25 -3.18 -5.99
CA ALA A 144 -5.82 -3.44 -5.98
C ALA A 144 -5.54 -4.93 -5.78
N TYR A 145 -4.58 -5.47 -6.54
CA TYR A 145 -4.08 -6.82 -6.31
C TYR A 145 -3.34 -6.89 -4.97
N THR A 146 -3.47 -8.03 -4.29
CA THR A 146 -2.75 -8.35 -3.04
C THR A 146 -2.20 -9.77 -3.12
N GLY A 147 -1.09 -10.05 -2.43
CA GLY A 147 -0.43 -11.34 -2.44
C GLY A 147 0.16 -11.70 -3.82
N LYS A 148 0.31 -13.00 -4.08
CA LYS A 148 0.89 -13.53 -5.33
C LYS A 148 -0.10 -13.43 -6.48
N LYS A 149 0.27 -12.78 -7.59
CA LYS A 149 -0.55 -12.64 -8.80
C LYS A 149 0.28 -12.80 -10.06
N LYS A 150 -0.28 -13.51 -11.05
CA LYS A 150 0.33 -13.64 -12.39
C LYS A 150 -0.30 -12.62 -13.33
N ILE A 151 0.53 -11.78 -13.95
CA ILE A 151 0.14 -10.75 -14.92
C ILE A 151 1.02 -10.96 -16.15
N ASN A 152 0.42 -11.21 -17.32
CA ASN A 152 1.14 -11.39 -18.59
C ASN A 152 2.35 -12.36 -18.49
N LYS A 153 2.11 -13.58 -18.00
CA LYS A 153 3.12 -14.64 -17.79
C LYS A 153 4.13 -14.37 -16.66
N THR A 154 4.22 -13.16 -16.12
CA THR A 154 5.12 -12.80 -15.01
C THR A 154 4.38 -12.86 -13.68
N THR A 155 5.01 -13.43 -12.66
CA THR A 155 4.50 -13.47 -11.30
C THR A 155 4.96 -12.24 -10.54
N TYR A 156 4.00 -11.54 -9.95
CA TYR A 156 4.22 -10.38 -9.10
C TYR A 156 3.70 -10.64 -7.69
N TYR A 157 4.22 -9.88 -6.76
CA TYR A 157 3.83 -9.97 -5.35
C TYR A 157 3.45 -8.58 -4.85
N PHE A 158 2.31 -8.51 -4.18
CA PHE A 158 1.73 -7.27 -3.68
C PHE A 158 1.56 -7.38 -2.16
N GLU A 159 1.85 -6.32 -1.47
CA GLU A 159 1.67 -6.18 -0.04
C GLU A 159 0.19 -6.28 0.37
N LYS A 160 -0.09 -6.34 1.67
CA LYS A 160 -1.46 -6.40 2.21
C LYS A 160 -2.28 -5.15 1.83
N ASP A 161 -1.63 -4.00 1.63
CA ASP A 161 -2.25 -2.75 1.17
C ASP A 161 -2.38 -2.66 -0.36
N GLY A 162 -1.87 -3.65 -1.09
CA GLY A 162 -1.88 -3.72 -2.55
C GLY A 162 -0.68 -3.06 -3.23
N ALA A 163 0.28 -2.50 -2.50
CA ALA A 163 1.50 -1.99 -3.10
C ALA A 163 2.32 -3.13 -3.72
N LEU A 164 2.92 -2.90 -4.89
CA LEU A 164 3.88 -3.84 -5.45
C LEU A 164 5.05 -3.97 -4.49
N ASN A 165 5.40 -5.20 -4.11
CA ASN A 165 6.58 -5.46 -3.32
C ASN A 165 7.83 -5.00 -4.08
N HIS A 166 8.71 -4.26 -3.41
CA HIS A 166 9.85 -3.58 -4.04
C HIS A 166 10.81 -4.49 -4.80
N SER A 167 10.94 -5.75 -4.40
CA SER A 167 11.86 -6.70 -5.04
C SER A 167 11.22 -7.47 -6.19
N GLY A 168 9.90 -7.44 -6.34
CA GLY A 168 9.21 -8.41 -7.21
C GLY A 168 9.45 -9.87 -6.78
N LEU A 169 10.23 -10.08 -5.73
CA LEU A 169 10.56 -11.37 -5.14
C LEU A 169 9.73 -11.53 -3.86
N TYR A 170 8.94 -12.57 -3.83
CA TYR A 170 8.25 -12.97 -2.61
C TYR A 170 9.08 -14.05 -1.92
N TYR A 171 9.61 -13.70 -0.79
CA TYR A 171 10.09 -14.69 0.17
C TYR A 171 9.03 -14.83 1.25
N ASP A 172 8.48 -16.02 1.40
CA ASP A 172 7.64 -16.37 2.53
C ASP A 172 8.52 -16.53 3.77
N LEU A 173 9.01 -15.39 4.24
CA LEU A 173 9.84 -15.33 5.43
C LEU A 173 8.95 -15.40 6.66
N ALA A 174 9.23 -16.35 7.54
CA ALA A 174 8.56 -16.49 8.84
C ALA A 174 8.79 -15.28 9.75
N SER A 175 9.88 -14.50 9.52
CA SER A 175 10.19 -13.29 10.28
C SER A 175 9.15 -12.19 10.05
N ASP A 176 8.85 -11.41 11.09
CA ASP A 176 7.93 -10.26 11.01
C ASP A 176 8.52 -9.11 10.20
N CYS A 177 9.83 -8.94 10.24
CA CYS A 177 10.58 -7.92 9.52
C CYS A 177 11.72 -8.54 8.73
N ALA A 178 12.04 -7.99 7.57
CA ALA A 178 13.21 -8.37 6.78
C ALA A 178 13.59 -7.25 5.80
N ILE A 179 14.88 -7.15 5.51
CA ILE A 179 15.43 -6.29 4.46
C ILE A 179 16.58 -7.00 3.77
N LEU A 180 16.64 -6.91 2.45
CA LEU A 180 17.76 -7.34 1.62
C LEU A 180 18.27 -6.15 0.83
N ILE A 181 19.54 -5.86 0.97
CA ILE A 181 20.19 -4.69 0.35
C ILE A 181 21.36 -5.19 -0.51
N ASN A 182 21.51 -4.61 -1.69
CA ASN A 182 22.75 -4.76 -2.46
C ASN A 182 23.86 -3.98 -1.74
N ALA A 183 24.92 -4.67 -1.32
CA ALA A 183 25.98 -4.09 -0.51
C ALA A 183 26.77 -2.98 -1.21
N ASP A 184 26.95 -3.09 -2.56
CA ASP A 184 27.75 -2.14 -3.32
C ASP A 184 27.00 -0.84 -3.61
N THR A 185 25.66 -0.94 -3.81
CA THR A 185 24.86 0.20 -4.29
C THR A 185 23.92 0.77 -3.23
N GLY A 186 23.77 0.09 -2.08
CA GLY A 186 22.78 0.42 -1.05
C GLY A 186 21.32 0.20 -1.51
N LYS A 187 21.09 -0.35 -2.71
CA LYS A 187 19.75 -0.55 -3.25
C LYS A 187 19.02 -1.64 -2.49
N VAL A 188 17.84 -1.32 -1.97
CA VAL A 188 16.95 -2.30 -1.35
C VAL A 188 16.43 -3.25 -2.43
N LEU A 189 16.73 -4.55 -2.29
CA LEU A 189 16.26 -5.62 -3.16
C LEU A 189 14.98 -6.26 -2.66
N TYR A 190 14.80 -6.31 -1.34
CA TYR A 190 13.60 -6.82 -0.68
C TYR A 190 13.40 -6.08 0.65
N ALA A 191 12.16 -5.83 1.01
CA ALA A 191 11.80 -5.25 2.30
C ALA A 191 10.46 -5.80 2.78
N LYS A 192 10.39 -6.15 4.07
CA LYS A 192 9.20 -6.57 4.78
C LYS A 192 9.18 -5.83 6.12
N ASN A 193 8.26 -4.87 6.27
CA ASN A 193 8.12 -4.06 7.49
C ASN A 193 9.46 -3.43 7.96
N GLU A 194 10.30 -2.98 7.04
CA GLU A 194 11.68 -2.52 7.26
C GLU A 194 11.80 -1.34 8.24
N ASN A 195 10.72 -0.57 8.39
CA ASN A 195 10.64 0.56 9.31
C ASN A 195 9.89 0.24 10.61
N MET A 196 9.47 -1.01 10.81
CA MET A 196 8.81 -1.41 12.05
C MET A 196 9.83 -1.53 13.18
N ARG A 197 9.55 -0.94 14.34
CA ARG A 197 10.37 -1.14 15.54
C ARG A 197 10.20 -2.58 16.02
N HIS A 198 11.30 -3.32 16.02
CA HIS A 198 11.35 -4.72 16.43
C HIS A 198 12.57 -4.96 17.31
N ALA A 199 12.51 -5.97 18.20
CA ALA A 199 13.65 -6.37 19.00
C ALA A 199 14.74 -6.95 18.10
N ASN A 200 15.97 -6.43 18.23
CA ASN A 200 17.09 -6.81 17.36
C ASN A 200 17.64 -8.21 17.68
N ALA A 201 17.36 -8.74 18.86
CA ALA A 201 17.91 -10.03 19.30
C ALA A 201 19.45 -10.12 19.02
N SER A 202 19.92 -11.25 18.53
CA SER A 202 21.35 -11.46 18.25
C SER A 202 21.94 -10.62 17.13
N THR A 203 21.13 -9.91 16.31
CA THR A 203 21.68 -8.98 15.32
C THR A 203 22.43 -7.81 15.97
N THR A 204 22.17 -7.51 17.24
CA THR A 204 22.94 -6.56 18.05
C THR A 204 24.44 -6.92 18.11
N LYS A 205 24.78 -8.21 18.03
CA LYS A 205 26.19 -8.69 18.04
C LYS A 205 27.00 -8.16 16.85
N ILE A 206 26.34 -7.94 15.70
CA ILE A 206 26.97 -7.36 14.50
C ILE A 206 27.51 -5.96 14.81
N MET A 207 26.73 -5.11 15.45
CA MET A 207 27.17 -3.77 15.84
C MET A 207 28.29 -3.83 16.89
N THR A 208 28.19 -4.71 17.88
CA THR A 208 29.23 -4.93 18.85
C THR A 208 30.56 -5.36 18.20
N CYS A 209 30.48 -6.25 17.19
CA CYS A 209 31.65 -6.70 16.44
C CYS A 209 32.28 -5.55 15.64
N ILE A 210 31.49 -4.75 14.95
CA ILE A 210 31.95 -3.58 14.17
C ILE A 210 32.68 -2.59 15.13
N LEU A 211 32.05 -2.22 16.21
CA LEU A 211 32.65 -1.30 17.20
C LEU A 211 33.96 -1.82 17.78
N ALA A 212 34.07 -3.13 18.06
CA ALA A 212 35.29 -3.73 18.53
C ALA A 212 36.38 -3.71 17.45
N LEU A 213 36.05 -4.01 16.17
CA LEU A 213 36.97 -3.94 15.02
C LEU A 213 37.53 -2.53 14.83
N GLU A 214 36.71 -1.51 15.02
CA GLU A 214 37.09 -0.10 14.83
C GLU A 214 37.90 0.48 16.00
N ASN A 215 37.73 -0.05 17.22
CA ASN A 215 38.28 0.55 18.46
C ASN A 215 39.31 -0.31 19.19
N SER A 216 39.68 -1.48 18.67
CA SER A 216 40.64 -2.38 19.34
C SER A 216 41.64 -2.99 18.36
N LYS A 217 42.71 -3.57 18.91
CA LYS A 217 43.70 -4.34 18.14
C LYS A 217 43.36 -5.83 18.23
N MET A 218 43.37 -6.54 17.11
CA MET A 218 43.00 -7.97 17.06
C MET A 218 43.88 -8.89 17.90
N ASN A 219 45.12 -8.50 18.14
CA ASN A 219 46.07 -9.23 18.93
C ASN A 219 46.18 -8.72 20.40
N GLU A 220 45.37 -7.74 20.79
CA GLU A 220 45.33 -7.33 22.18
C GLU A 220 44.67 -8.38 23.08
N THR A 221 45.08 -8.42 24.35
CA THR A 221 44.54 -9.35 25.31
C THR A 221 43.41 -8.72 26.11
N VAL A 222 42.26 -9.38 26.10
CA VAL A 222 41.05 -8.99 26.85
C VAL A 222 40.97 -9.85 28.12
N ASN A 223 40.86 -9.22 29.28
CA ASN A 223 40.62 -9.91 30.56
C ASN A 223 39.12 -10.06 30.84
N PHE A 224 38.67 -11.26 31.19
CA PHE A 224 37.31 -11.50 31.63
C PHE A 224 37.07 -10.96 33.02
N SER A 225 36.22 -9.95 33.14
CA SER A 225 35.77 -9.43 34.43
C SER A 225 34.81 -10.40 35.14
N ALA A 226 34.71 -10.29 36.47
CA ALA A 226 33.72 -11.04 37.25
C ALA A 226 32.28 -10.82 36.71
N ARG A 227 31.96 -9.59 36.30
CA ARG A 227 30.66 -9.24 35.72
C ARG A 227 30.41 -9.94 34.38
N ALA A 228 31.43 -10.04 33.52
CA ALA A 228 31.33 -10.75 32.25
C ALA A 228 31.13 -12.26 32.44
N ALA A 229 31.89 -12.86 33.38
CA ALA A 229 31.79 -14.27 33.73
C ALA A 229 30.42 -14.66 34.33
N ALA A 230 29.76 -13.72 35.04
CA ALA A 230 28.47 -13.92 35.69
C ALA A 230 27.25 -13.73 34.78
N GLN A 231 27.43 -13.41 33.46
CA GLN A 231 26.30 -13.20 32.54
C GLN A 231 25.47 -14.48 32.34
N GLU A 232 24.19 -14.30 32.07
CA GLU A 232 23.27 -15.40 31.73
C GLU A 232 23.69 -16.15 30.44
N PRO A 233 23.29 -17.39 30.24
CA PRO A 233 23.49 -18.11 28.97
C PRO A 233 22.84 -17.32 27.80
N THR A 234 23.40 -17.28 26.66
CA THR A 234 24.45 -17.93 25.91
C THR A 234 25.82 -17.24 26.10
N LYS A 235 26.75 -17.84 26.76
CA LYS A 235 28.05 -17.24 27.09
C LYS A 235 29.19 -18.19 26.79
N LEU A 236 30.43 -17.66 26.77
CA LEU A 236 31.67 -18.42 26.54
C LEU A 236 32.09 -19.31 27.72
N TYR A 237 31.42 -19.18 28.86
CA TYR A 237 31.77 -19.87 30.13
C TYR A 237 33.19 -19.61 30.63
N ALA A 238 33.79 -18.50 30.19
CA ALA A 238 35.10 -18.08 30.68
C ALA A 238 35.05 -17.72 32.15
N ARG A 239 36.19 -17.98 32.88
CA ARG A 239 36.35 -17.68 34.30
C ARG A 239 36.81 -16.23 34.49
N THR A 240 36.53 -15.68 35.65
CA THR A 240 37.09 -14.38 36.04
C THR A 240 38.63 -14.38 35.98
N GLY A 241 39.19 -13.41 35.28
CA GLY A 241 40.63 -13.27 35.08
C GLY A 241 41.22 -14.06 33.91
N GLU A 242 40.43 -14.90 33.23
CA GLU A 242 40.88 -15.54 31.96
C GLU A 242 41.15 -14.47 30.91
N LYS A 243 42.17 -14.76 30.06
CA LYS A 243 42.64 -13.85 29.02
C LYS A 243 42.44 -14.47 27.65
N PHE A 244 41.87 -13.70 26.75
CA PHE A 244 41.66 -14.08 25.33
C PHE A 244 42.17 -12.98 24.42
N TYR A 245 42.58 -13.32 23.21
CA TYR A 245 42.84 -12.31 22.20
C TYR A 245 41.50 -11.74 21.67
N MET A 246 41.49 -10.45 21.33
CA MET A 246 40.31 -9.78 20.82
C MET A 246 39.71 -10.52 19.63
N ARG A 247 40.52 -10.96 18.66
CA ARG A 247 40.05 -11.74 17.50
C ARG A 247 39.27 -12.99 17.91
N ASP A 248 39.72 -13.73 18.94
CA ASP A 248 39.10 -14.97 19.37
C ASP A 248 37.78 -14.69 20.08
N MET A 249 37.70 -13.57 20.79
CA MET A 249 36.46 -13.05 21.36
C MET A 249 35.45 -12.68 20.29
N LEU A 250 35.87 -12.06 19.17
CA LEU A 250 34.97 -11.72 18.06
C LEU A 250 34.49 -12.96 17.31
N TYR A 251 35.34 -13.95 17.10
CA TYR A 251 34.91 -15.24 16.57
C TYR A 251 33.83 -15.88 17.47
N SER A 252 34.08 -15.90 18.78
CA SER A 252 33.15 -16.44 19.77
C SER A 252 31.80 -15.67 19.80
N LEU A 253 31.83 -14.35 19.56
CA LEU A 253 30.64 -13.51 19.48
C LEU A 253 29.79 -13.82 18.25
N MET A 254 30.42 -14.08 17.09
CA MET A 254 29.75 -14.17 15.80
C MET A 254 29.43 -15.61 15.34
N LEU A 255 30.22 -16.59 15.77
CA LEU A 255 29.99 -17.98 15.41
C LEU A 255 28.96 -18.63 16.36
N PRO A 256 28.23 -19.66 15.92
CA PRO A 256 27.37 -20.43 16.79
C PRO A 256 28.20 -20.99 17.93
N GLN A 257 27.79 -20.74 19.15
CA GLN A 257 28.42 -21.39 20.31
C GLN A 257 28.18 -22.88 20.19
N TRP A 258 29.23 -23.64 19.97
CA TRP A 258 29.19 -25.08 20.15
C TRP A 258 28.80 -25.33 21.62
N GLN A 259 27.62 -25.88 21.81
CA GLN A 259 27.31 -26.50 23.08
C GLN A 259 28.27 -27.68 23.18
N SER A 260 29.31 -27.52 23.98
CA SER A 260 30.10 -28.66 24.46
C SER A 260 29.19 -29.49 25.38
N GLN A 261 28.35 -30.29 24.78
CA GLN A 261 27.82 -31.48 25.40
C GLN A 261 28.87 -32.58 25.09
N ASN A 262 29.46 -33.09 26.13
CA ASN A 262 30.37 -34.26 26.20
C ASN A 262 31.85 -33.97 25.87
N ILE A 263 32.59 -33.56 26.86
CA ILE A 263 33.83 -34.23 27.29
C ILE A 263 33.72 -34.50 28.78
#